data_4188a275a97111e8bab65cfeab160b93
#
_entry.id   4188a275a97111e8bab65cfeab160b93
#
_cell.length_a   1.000
_cell.length_b   1.000
_cell.length_c   1.000
_cell.angle_alpha   90.00
_cell.angle_beta   90.00
_cell.angle_gamma   90.00
#
_symmetry.space_group_name_H-M   'P 1'
#
loop_
_entity.id
_entity.type
_entity.pdbx_description
1 polymer ?
#
loop_
_entity_poly.entity_id
_entity_poly.type
_entity_poly.pdbx_seq_one_letter_code
_entity_poly.pdbx_strand_id
1 'polypeptide(L)'
;LTISHSVGGAMTEEEGQFYSVQVGDSTFTVLRRYQQLCAIGSGAQGIVCSALDTVLGIPVAVKKLSRPFQNQTHAKRAYRELVLLKCVNHKNIIRLLNVFTPQKSLEEFQDLYLVMELMDASLCQVIHMDLDHERMSYLLYQILCGIRHLHSAGIIHRDLKPSNIVVKSDCTLKILDFGLARTACTNFMMTPYVVTRYYRAPEVILGMRYKENVDIWSVGCIMGEMVKGSVIFQGTDHIDQWNKVIEILGTPSLEFMNRLMETVRNYVMNKPQFPGVSFNELFPDWAFPSETEHDKIKTSQARDLLSKMLVIDPESRISVQEALNHPYIRVWYDPAEADAVSPPPQISDKQLEEREHSIEQWKELIYKEVMDWEERNKNGVLKEECLGESRTNVKTV
;
A
#
# COMPACT_ATOMS: atom_id res chain seq x y z
N LEU A 1 25.49 -51.54 -0.86
CA LEU A 1 26.11 -50.80 -1.94
C LEU A 1 25.30 -51.06 -3.22
N THR A 2 24.34 -50.22 -3.50
CA THR A 2 23.68 -50.21 -4.80
C THR A 2 23.70 -48.74 -5.28
N ILE A 3 24.58 -48.51 -6.23
CA ILE A 3 24.71 -47.26 -6.96
C ILE A 3 23.62 -47.24 -8.01
N SER A 4 22.59 -46.43 -7.83
CA SER A 4 21.63 -46.18 -8.91
C SER A 4 22.22 -45.10 -9.83
N HIS A 5 22.51 -45.47 -11.02
CA HIS A 5 22.86 -44.55 -12.11
C HIS A 5 21.56 -43.86 -12.52
N SER A 6 21.42 -42.57 -12.23
CA SER A 6 20.43 -41.74 -12.86
C SER A 6 20.86 -41.47 -14.30
N VAL A 7 20.06 -41.93 -15.24
CA VAL A 7 20.19 -41.59 -16.66
C VAL A 7 19.87 -40.10 -16.78
N GLY A 8 20.89 -39.30 -17.03
CA GLY A 8 20.73 -37.89 -17.35
C GLY A 8 20.12 -37.75 -18.75
N GLY A 9 18.80 -37.62 -18.81
CA GLY A 9 18.14 -37.06 -19.97
C GLY A 9 18.52 -35.60 -20.10
N ALA A 10 18.98 -35.16 -21.26
CA ALA A 10 19.21 -33.73 -21.54
C ALA A 10 17.89 -33.02 -21.38
N MET A 11 17.80 -32.16 -20.34
CA MET A 11 16.64 -31.27 -20.11
C MET A 11 16.55 -30.33 -21.31
N THR A 12 15.37 -30.18 -21.89
CA THR A 12 15.12 -29.14 -22.89
C THR A 12 15.35 -27.77 -22.24
N GLU A 13 15.80 -26.77 -22.97
CA GLU A 13 16.09 -25.44 -22.45
C GLU A 13 14.87 -24.86 -21.65
N GLU A 14 13.66 -25.24 -22.05
CA GLU A 14 12.40 -24.81 -21.35
C GLU A 14 12.16 -25.55 -20.02
N GLU A 15 12.51 -26.82 -19.92
CA GLU A 15 12.36 -27.60 -18.67
C GLU A 15 13.35 -27.19 -17.58
N GLY A 16 14.51 -26.63 -17.99
CA GLY A 16 15.54 -26.12 -17.08
C GLY A 16 15.26 -24.73 -16.49
N GLN A 17 14.24 -23.98 -16.96
CA GLN A 17 14.00 -22.60 -16.61
C GLN A 17 13.38 -22.44 -15.22
N PHE A 18 12.56 -23.37 -14.78
CA PHE A 18 11.84 -23.35 -13.50
C PHE A 18 12.31 -24.48 -12.59
N TYR A 19 12.14 -24.27 -11.29
CA TYR A 19 12.27 -25.32 -10.29
C TYR A 19 11.18 -25.18 -9.25
N SER A 20 10.85 -26.25 -8.57
CA SER A 20 9.83 -26.27 -7.53
C SER A 20 10.44 -26.44 -6.16
N VAL A 21 9.93 -25.68 -5.20
CA VAL A 21 10.31 -25.77 -3.80
C VAL A 21 9.06 -25.72 -2.94
N GLN A 22 9.03 -26.55 -1.90
CA GLN A 22 7.96 -26.55 -0.93
C GLN A 22 8.18 -25.45 0.10
N VAL A 23 7.18 -24.59 0.28
CA VAL A 23 7.18 -23.50 1.28
C VAL A 23 5.91 -23.65 2.10
N GLY A 24 6.04 -24.14 3.34
CA GLY A 24 4.88 -24.50 4.15
C GLY A 24 4.01 -25.55 3.45
N ASP A 25 2.74 -25.28 3.32
CA ASP A 25 1.79 -26.16 2.64
C ASP A 25 1.65 -25.86 1.13
N SER A 26 2.46 -24.97 0.60
CA SER A 26 2.39 -24.51 -0.77
C SER A 26 3.64 -24.88 -1.57
N THR A 27 3.45 -25.13 -2.87
CA THR A 27 4.55 -25.36 -3.81
C THR A 27 4.78 -24.11 -4.62
N PHE A 28 6.02 -23.61 -4.61
CA PHE A 28 6.48 -22.50 -5.44
C PHE A 28 7.27 -23.05 -6.62
N THR A 29 6.77 -22.80 -7.82
CA THR A 29 7.47 -23.14 -9.07
C THR A 29 7.92 -21.84 -9.70
N VAL A 30 9.20 -21.53 -9.54
CA VAL A 30 9.78 -20.23 -9.85
C VAL A 30 10.97 -20.34 -10.78
N LEU A 31 11.33 -19.21 -11.40
CA LEU A 31 12.54 -19.11 -12.19
C LEU A 31 13.78 -19.41 -11.33
N ARG A 32 14.77 -20.09 -11.92
CA ARG A 32 15.99 -20.50 -11.20
C ARG A 32 16.81 -19.34 -10.65
N ARG A 33 16.64 -18.15 -11.18
CA ARG A 33 17.29 -16.95 -10.65
C ARG A 33 16.90 -16.66 -9.20
N TYR A 34 15.71 -17.07 -8.77
CA TYR A 34 15.21 -16.85 -7.40
C TYR A 34 15.57 -18.05 -6.53
N GLN A 35 16.42 -17.82 -5.52
CA GLN A 35 16.97 -18.84 -4.66
C GLN A 35 16.67 -18.53 -3.20
N GLN A 36 16.83 -19.53 -2.33
CA GLN A 36 16.66 -19.39 -0.87
C GLN A 36 15.26 -18.89 -0.46
N LEU A 37 14.22 -19.47 -1.03
CA LEU A 37 12.83 -19.08 -0.72
C LEU A 37 12.50 -19.42 0.73
N CYS A 38 11.94 -18.41 1.43
CA CYS A 38 11.48 -18.53 2.81
C CYS A 38 10.13 -17.80 2.96
N ALA A 39 9.16 -18.45 3.59
CA ALA A 39 7.84 -17.85 3.80
C ALA A 39 7.96 -16.62 4.72
N ILE A 40 7.38 -15.50 4.30
CA ILE A 40 7.34 -14.27 5.10
C ILE A 40 5.92 -13.79 5.40
N GLY A 41 4.92 -14.33 4.70
CA GLY A 41 3.53 -14.00 4.97
C GLY A 41 2.56 -14.77 4.11
N SER A 42 1.33 -14.81 4.58
CA SER A 42 0.19 -15.30 3.82
C SER A 42 -0.96 -14.32 3.97
N GLY A 43 -1.67 -14.07 2.89
CA GLY A 43 -2.83 -13.18 2.87
C GLY A 43 -3.97 -13.78 2.06
N ALA A 44 -5.08 -13.05 1.98
CA ALA A 44 -6.26 -13.47 1.20
C ALA A 44 -5.95 -13.69 -0.28
N GLN A 45 -4.91 -13.05 -0.79
CA GLN A 45 -4.54 -13.11 -2.20
C GLN A 45 -3.50 -14.17 -2.52
N GLY A 46 -2.76 -14.66 -1.53
CA GLY A 46 -1.71 -15.64 -1.77
C GLY A 46 -0.63 -15.68 -0.71
N ILE A 47 0.40 -16.43 -0.98
CA ILE A 47 1.55 -16.63 -0.10
C ILE A 47 2.71 -15.79 -0.62
N VAL A 48 3.45 -15.17 0.28
CA VAL A 48 4.62 -14.35 -0.05
C VAL A 48 5.87 -14.99 0.55
N CYS A 49 6.89 -15.12 -0.28
CA CYS A 49 8.23 -15.57 0.13
C CYS A 49 9.25 -14.47 -0.05
N SER A 50 10.25 -14.46 0.82
CA SER A 50 11.50 -13.79 0.52
C SER A 50 12.36 -14.71 -0.37
N ALA A 51 13.16 -14.14 -1.23
CA ALA A 51 14.12 -14.86 -2.06
C ALA A 51 15.33 -13.98 -2.36
N LEU A 52 16.40 -14.60 -2.80
CA LEU A 52 17.55 -13.91 -3.38
C LEU A 52 17.43 -13.95 -4.91
N ASP A 53 17.37 -12.80 -5.55
CA ASP A 53 17.51 -12.71 -7.01
C ASP A 53 18.99 -12.77 -7.36
N THR A 54 19.43 -13.89 -7.89
CA THR A 54 20.84 -14.11 -8.22
C THR A 54 21.34 -13.32 -9.42
N VAL A 55 20.43 -12.82 -10.26
CA VAL A 55 20.77 -11.97 -11.41
C VAL A 55 21.01 -10.52 -10.97
N LEU A 56 20.12 -9.98 -10.14
CA LEU A 56 20.26 -8.62 -9.61
C LEU A 56 21.13 -8.55 -8.36
N GLY A 57 21.34 -9.67 -7.68
CA GLY A 57 22.12 -9.72 -6.43
C GLY A 57 21.41 -9.05 -5.25
N ILE A 58 20.10 -8.97 -5.25
CA ILE A 58 19.29 -8.31 -4.21
C ILE A 58 18.24 -9.26 -3.65
N PRO A 59 17.82 -9.05 -2.39
CA PRO A 59 16.67 -9.75 -1.85
C PRO A 59 15.37 -9.22 -2.51
N VAL A 60 14.44 -10.14 -2.73
CA VAL A 60 13.14 -9.85 -3.36
C VAL A 60 12.02 -10.53 -2.60
N ALA A 61 10.80 -10.05 -2.78
CA ALA A 61 9.57 -10.70 -2.35
C ALA A 61 8.91 -11.37 -3.57
N VAL A 62 8.56 -12.63 -3.45
CA VAL A 62 7.86 -13.40 -4.48
C VAL A 62 6.47 -13.76 -3.96
N LYS A 63 5.45 -13.25 -4.62
CA LYS A 63 4.04 -13.49 -4.28
C LYS A 63 3.43 -14.45 -5.28
N LYS A 64 2.87 -15.55 -4.79
CA LYS A 64 2.14 -16.53 -5.58
C LYS A 64 0.65 -16.27 -5.49
N LEU A 65 0.00 -16.07 -6.63
CA LEU A 65 -1.46 -16.02 -6.78
C LEU A 65 -1.91 -17.31 -7.45
N SER A 66 -2.54 -18.20 -6.69
CA SER A 66 -3.09 -19.45 -7.24
C SER A 66 -4.48 -19.21 -7.82
N ARG A 67 -4.66 -19.51 -9.11
CA ARG A 67 -5.92 -19.30 -9.82
C ARG A 67 -6.53 -17.93 -9.56
N PRO A 68 -5.84 -16.83 -9.91
CA PRO A 68 -6.35 -15.47 -9.63
C PRO A 68 -7.69 -15.19 -10.33
N PHE A 69 -8.07 -15.98 -11.31
CA PHE A 69 -9.31 -15.89 -12.08
C PHE A 69 -10.42 -16.83 -11.59
N GLN A 70 -10.30 -17.45 -10.41
CA GLN A 70 -11.30 -18.42 -9.92
C GLN A 70 -12.67 -17.81 -9.65
N ASN A 71 -12.76 -16.52 -9.37
CA ASN A 71 -14.00 -15.75 -9.28
C ASN A 71 -13.78 -14.31 -9.73
N GLN A 72 -14.89 -13.56 -9.91
CA GLN A 72 -14.87 -12.19 -10.40
C GLN A 72 -14.04 -11.26 -9.49
N THR A 73 -14.23 -11.37 -8.19
CA THR A 73 -13.57 -10.50 -7.21
C THR A 73 -12.05 -10.67 -7.24
N HIS A 74 -11.58 -11.91 -7.21
CA HIS A 74 -10.14 -12.22 -7.28
C HIS A 74 -9.54 -11.80 -8.62
N ALA A 75 -10.26 -12.04 -9.70
CA ALA A 75 -9.81 -11.73 -11.04
C ALA A 75 -9.66 -10.24 -11.29
N LYS A 76 -10.68 -9.45 -10.93
CA LYS A 76 -10.63 -7.98 -11.00
C LYS A 76 -9.46 -7.42 -10.20
N ARG A 77 -9.27 -7.92 -8.99
CA ARG A 77 -8.21 -7.50 -8.09
C ARG A 77 -6.82 -7.80 -8.66
N ALA A 78 -6.60 -9.02 -9.13
CA ALA A 78 -5.33 -9.43 -9.70
C ALA A 78 -5.00 -8.64 -10.97
N TYR A 79 -5.96 -8.49 -11.87
CA TYR A 79 -5.80 -7.73 -13.09
C TYR A 79 -5.48 -6.26 -12.82
N ARG A 80 -6.24 -5.65 -11.92
CA ARG A 80 -6.07 -4.24 -11.53
C ARG A 80 -4.70 -4.01 -10.90
N GLU A 81 -4.31 -4.84 -9.93
CA GLU A 81 -2.98 -4.75 -9.29
C GLU A 81 -1.87 -4.81 -10.35
N LEU A 82 -1.95 -5.76 -11.25
CA LEU A 82 -0.95 -5.94 -12.30
C LEU A 82 -0.87 -4.75 -13.25
N VAL A 83 -2.00 -4.26 -13.74
CA VAL A 83 -2.06 -3.09 -14.63
C VAL A 83 -1.53 -1.83 -13.94
N LEU A 84 -1.93 -1.58 -12.70
CA LEU A 84 -1.53 -0.40 -11.95
C LEU A 84 -0.04 -0.44 -11.56
N LEU A 85 0.48 -1.58 -11.15
CA LEU A 85 1.91 -1.77 -10.87
C LEU A 85 2.79 -1.48 -12.08
N LYS A 86 2.30 -1.77 -13.28
CA LYS A 86 3.02 -1.45 -14.51
C LYS A 86 3.02 0.05 -14.84
N CYS A 87 2.01 0.79 -14.39
CA CYS A 87 1.84 2.21 -14.71
C CYS A 87 2.61 3.14 -13.78
N VAL A 88 2.82 2.74 -12.53
CA VAL A 88 3.47 3.59 -11.53
C VAL A 88 4.97 3.39 -11.53
N ASN A 89 5.71 4.50 -11.46
CA ASN A 89 7.16 4.50 -11.34
C ASN A 89 7.57 5.64 -10.40
N HIS A 90 7.73 5.32 -9.12
CA HIS A 90 8.12 6.27 -8.10
C HIS A 90 8.90 5.57 -7.00
N LYS A 91 9.88 6.24 -6.43
CA LYS A 91 10.74 5.67 -5.38
C LYS A 91 9.98 5.30 -4.10
N ASN A 92 8.83 5.92 -3.84
CA ASN A 92 8.01 5.65 -2.65
C ASN A 92 6.82 4.72 -2.93
N ILE A 93 6.78 4.10 -4.10
CA ILE A 93 5.84 3.04 -4.45
C ILE A 93 6.62 1.76 -4.73
N ILE A 94 6.15 0.64 -4.20
CA ILE A 94 6.81 -0.65 -4.44
C ILE A 94 6.91 -0.92 -5.94
N ARG A 95 8.07 -1.37 -6.36
CA ARG A 95 8.34 -1.66 -7.76
C ARG A 95 8.08 -3.11 -8.08
N LEU A 96 7.39 -3.37 -9.19
CA LEU A 96 7.27 -4.67 -9.79
C LEU A 96 8.57 -4.98 -10.57
N LEU A 97 9.30 -5.99 -10.12
CA LEU A 97 10.58 -6.39 -10.73
C LEU A 97 10.39 -7.48 -11.80
N ASN A 98 9.42 -8.35 -11.62
CA ASN A 98 9.12 -9.40 -12.59
C ASN A 98 7.70 -9.93 -12.40
N VAL A 99 7.18 -10.52 -13.47
CA VAL A 99 5.91 -11.26 -13.52
C VAL A 99 6.12 -12.49 -14.35
N PHE A 100 5.70 -13.65 -13.87
CA PHE A 100 5.81 -14.88 -14.65
C PHE A 100 4.73 -15.89 -14.25
N THR A 101 4.54 -16.87 -15.14
CA THR A 101 3.81 -18.11 -14.88
C THR A 101 4.66 -19.30 -15.31
N PRO A 102 4.69 -20.39 -14.53
CA PRO A 102 5.39 -21.61 -14.94
C PRO A 102 4.60 -22.42 -15.96
N GLN A 103 3.32 -22.16 -16.15
CA GLN A 103 2.53 -22.84 -17.16
C GLN A 103 2.85 -22.31 -18.56
N LYS A 104 2.80 -23.18 -19.56
CA LYS A 104 3.29 -22.91 -20.91
C LYS A 104 2.26 -22.35 -21.88
N SER A 105 0.98 -22.44 -21.56
CA SER A 105 -0.11 -22.02 -22.44
C SER A 105 -1.26 -21.39 -21.67
N LEU A 106 -2.12 -20.67 -22.38
CA LEU A 106 -3.34 -20.10 -21.80
C LEU A 106 -4.23 -21.19 -21.19
N GLU A 107 -4.34 -22.33 -21.83
CA GLU A 107 -5.15 -23.45 -21.36
C GLU A 107 -4.63 -24.03 -20.04
N GLU A 108 -3.31 -24.09 -19.88
CA GLU A 108 -2.65 -24.62 -18.68
C GLU A 108 -2.48 -23.59 -17.58
N PHE A 109 -2.66 -22.28 -17.88
CA PHE A 109 -2.41 -21.18 -16.95
C PHE A 109 -3.20 -21.34 -15.64
N GLN A 110 -2.50 -21.38 -14.53
CA GLN A 110 -3.07 -21.51 -13.18
C GLN A 110 -2.48 -20.51 -12.19
N ASP A 111 -1.17 -20.32 -12.20
CA ASP A 111 -0.46 -19.60 -11.16
C ASP A 111 0.24 -18.35 -11.72
N LEU A 112 0.03 -17.26 -11.04
CA LEU A 112 0.67 -15.98 -11.33
C LEU A 112 1.67 -15.66 -10.21
N TYR A 113 2.89 -15.34 -10.58
CA TYR A 113 3.94 -14.93 -9.66
C TYR A 113 4.32 -13.48 -9.90
N LEU A 114 4.31 -12.69 -8.84
CA LEU A 114 4.76 -11.30 -8.83
C LEU A 114 6.04 -11.19 -8.01
N VAL A 115 7.06 -10.56 -8.56
CA VAL A 115 8.33 -10.31 -7.88
C VAL A 115 8.47 -8.82 -7.63
N MET A 116 8.72 -8.45 -6.38
CA MET A 116 8.83 -7.07 -5.94
C MET A 116 10.07 -6.89 -5.07
N GLU A 117 10.48 -5.66 -4.86
CA GLU A 117 11.55 -5.34 -3.90
C GLU A 117 11.17 -5.84 -2.51
N LEU A 118 12.17 -6.35 -1.77
CA LEU A 118 12.01 -6.72 -0.37
C LEU A 118 12.57 -5.59 0.51
N MET A 119 11.77 -5.17 1.46
CA MET A 119 12.13 -4.16 2.45
C MET A 119 12.36 -4.82 3.82
N ASP A 120 12.96 -4.09 4.77
CA ASP A 120 13.38 -4.67 6.05
C ASP A 120 12.21 -4.92 7.00
N ALA A 121 11.22 -4.04 7.03
CA ALA A 121 10.11 -4.10 7.96
C ALA A 121 8.85 -3.41 7.41
N SER A 122 7.70 -3.70 8.02
CA SER A 122 6.50 -2.88 7.83
C SER A 122 6.50 -1.70 8.80
N LEU A 123 5.70 -0.68 8.48
CA LEU A 123 5.53 0.49 9.34
C LEU A 123 4.93 0.11 10.71
N CYS A 124 4.17 -1.00 10.80
CA CYS A 124 3.65 -1.54 12.05
C CYS A 124 4.74 -1.74 13.11
N GLN A 125 5.92 -2.18 12.68
CA GLN A 125 7.06 -2.42 13.58
C GLN A 125 7.75 -1.11 13.96
N VAL A 126 7.83 -0.17 13.03
CA VAL A 126 8.50 1.13 13.21
C VAL A 126 7.71 2.04 14.15
N ILE A 127 6.40 1.98 14.14
CA ILE A 127 5.52 2.77 15.02
C ILE A 127 5.84 2.53 16.51
N HIS A 128 6.30 1.34 16.87
CA HIS A 128 6.65 1.00 18.25
C HIS A 128 8.08 1.41 18.64
N MET A 129 8.84 2.00 17.72
CA MET A 129 10.16 2.54 17.98
C MET A 129 10.06 4.01 18.44
N ASP A 130 11.05 4.49 19.16
CA ASP A 130 11.18 5.90 19.48
C ASP A 130 11.60 6.68 18.23
N LEU A 131 10.65 7.33 17.58
CA LEU A 131 10.89 8.16 16.42
C LEU A 131 11.10 9.62 16.86
N ASP A 132 12.23 10.19 16.46
CA ASP A 132 12.43 11.64 16.56
C ASP A 132 11.64 12.39 15.48
N HIS A 133 11.58 13.71 15.60
CA HIS A 133 10.85 14.53 14.63
C HIS A 133 11.43 14.44 13.22
N GLU A 134 12.72 14.29 13.10
CA GLU A 134 13.39 14.17 11.80
C GLU A 134 12.92 12.90 11.07
N ARG A 135 12.99 11.76 11.72
CA ARG A 135 12.54 10.48 11.13
C ARG A 135 11.04 10.46 10.87
N MET A 136 10.25 10.93 11.81
CA MET A 136 8.79 10.97 11.68
C MET A 136 8.37 11.83 10.48
N SER A 137 8.89 13.06 10.40
CA SER A 137 8.57 13.97 9.29
C SER A 137 9.06 13.43 7.94
N TYR A 138 10.22 12.77 7.92
CA TYR A 138 10.75 12.15 6.70
C TYR A 138 9.90 10.98 6.23
N LEU A 139 9.45 10.11 7.13
CA LEU A 139 8.53 9.02 6.80
C LEU A 139 7.21 9.56 6.24
N LEU A 140 6.63 10.56 6.89
CA LEU A 140 5.39 11.20 6.44
C LEU A 140 5.55 11.87 5.07
N TYR A 141 6.65 12.58 4.86
CA TYR A 141 6.98 13.17 3.56
C TYR A 141 6.97 12.12 2.45
N GLN A 142 7.62 10.99 2.68
CA GLN A 142 7.67 9.91 1.69
C GLN A 142 6.31 9.29 1.41
N ILE A 143 5.47 9.10 2.43
CA ILE A 143 4.08 8.65 2.25
C ILE A 143 3.31 9.63 1.36
N LEU A 144 3.42 10.92 1.64
CA LEU A 144 2.74 11.97 0.88
C LEU A 144 3.24 12.05 -0.57
N CYS A 145 4.53 11.90 -0.82
CA CYS A 145 5.09 11.83 -2.17
C CYS A 145 4.52 10.63 -2.95
N GLY A 146 4.50 9.47 -2.32
CA GLY A 146 3.94 8.26 -2.94
C GLY A 146 2.46 8.40 -3.27
N ILE A 147 1.68 8.94 -2.36
CA ILE A 147 0.24 9.18 -2.56
C ILE A 147 0.02 10.19 -3.69
N ARG A 148 0.77 11.28 -3.71
CA ARG A 148 0.66 12.27 -4.78
C ARG A 148 0.94 11.66 -6.15
N HIS A 149 1.93 10.79 -6.23
CA HIS A 149 2.22 10.07 -7.47
C HIS A 149 1.06 9.17 -7.90
N LEU A 150 0.47 8.41 -6.97
CA LEU A 150 -0.73 7.61 -7.26
C LEU A 150 -1.90 8.49 -7.74
N HIS A 151 -2.14 9.61 -7.07
CA HIS A 151 -3.20 10.55 -7.45
C HIS A 151 -2.97 11.13 -8.85
N SER A 152 -1.72 11.41 -9.22
CA SER A 152 -1.38 11.88 -10.58
C SER A 152 -1.70 10.86 -11.66
N ALA A 153 -1.69 9.57 -11.32
CA ALA A 153 -2.10 8.48 -12.19
C ALA A 153 -3.61 8.18 -12.13
N GLY A 154 -4.38 8.98 -11.40
CA GLY A 154 -5.82 8.76 -11.20
C GLY A 154 -6.15 7.66 -10.21
N ILE A 155 -5.19 7.23 -9.39
CA ILE A 155 -5.36 6.16 -8.41
C ILE A 155 -5.52 6.78 -7.02
N ILE A 156 -6.64 6.48 -6.37
CA ILE A 156 -6.89 6.78 -4.97
C ILE A 156 -6.73 5.50 -4.18
N HIS A 157 -5.85 5.49 -3.17
CA HIS A 157 -5.51 4.27 -2.45
C HIS A 157 -6.68 3.75 -1.61
N ARG A 158 -7.25 4.57 -0.74
CA ARG A 158 -8.37 4.31 0.18
C ARG A 158 -8.13 3.27 1.27
N ASP A 159 -7.05 2.54 1.22
CA ASP A 159 -6.74 1.47 2.19
C ASP A 159 -5.34 1.61 2.80
N LEU A 160 -4.86 2.82 2.94
CA LEU A 160 -3.57 3.10 3.59
C LEU A 160 -3.64 2.73 5.07
N LYS A 161 -2.65 1.96 5.49
CA LYS A 161 -2.50 1.49 6.87
C LYS A 161 -1.03 1.09 7.09
N PRO A 162 -0.58 1.00 8.34
CA PRO A 162 0.82 0.67 8.62
C PRO A 162 1.29 -0.65 8.03
N SER A 163 0.39 -1.63 7.88
CA SER A 163 0.77 -2.96 7.36
C SER A 163 1.04 -3.00 5.86
N ASN A 164 0.55 -2.01 5.08
CA ASN A 164 0.85 -1.91 3.65
C ASN A 164 1.83 -0.79 3.30
N ILE A 165 2.60 -0.37 4.28
CA ILE A 165 3.73 0.52 4.10
C ILE A 165 4.98 -0.18 4.63
N VAL A 166 6.03 -0.21 3.84
CA VAL A 166 7.28 -0.91 4.16
C VAL A 166 8.44 0.06 4.19
N VAL A 167 9.42 -0.24 5.04
CA VAL A 167 10.56 0.63 5.31
C VAL A 167 11.87 -0.16 5.34
N LYS A 168 12.96 0.52 5.04
CA LYS A 168 14.33 0.04 5.23
C LYS A 168 14.97 0.69 6.46
N SER A 169 16.09 0.13 6.92
CA SER A 169 16.87 0.63 8.05
C SER A 169 17.38 2.07 7.86
N ASP A 170 17.52 2.52 6.63
CA ASP A 170 17.89 3.91 6.28
C ASP A 170 16.70 4.88 6.25
N CYS A 171 15.52 4.47 6.74
CA CYS A 171 14.26 5.19 6.70
C CYS A 171 13.67 5.40 5.29
N THR A 172 14.15 4.71 4.27
CA THR A 172 13.49 4.70 2.97
C THR A 172 12.17 3.96 3.07
N LEU A 173 11.11 4.54 2.50
CA LEU A 173 9.74 4.05 2.63
C LEU A 173 9.11 3.81 1.27
N LYS A 174 8.32 2.74 1.16
CA LYS A 174 7.51 2.44 -0.02
C LYS A 174 6.11 2.01 0.38
N ILE A 175 5.13 2.46 -0.40
CA ILE A 175 3.73 2.02 -0.29
C ILE A 175 3.53 0.79 -1.15
N LEU A 176 2.86 -0.20 -0.61
CA LEU A 176 2.47 -1.40 -1.34
C LEU A 176 0.96 -1.62 -1.29
N ASP A 177 0.50 -2.57 -2.11
CA ASP A 177 -0.84 -3.14 -2.07
C ASP A 177 -1.99 -2.14 -2.28
N PHE A 178 -1.96 -1.43 -3.41
CA PHE A 178 -3.07 -0.56 -3.84
C PHE A 178 -4.09 -1.28 -4.73
N GLY A 179 -3.94 -2.59 -4.95
CA GLY A 179 -4.88 -3.41 -5.72
C GLY A 179 -6.25 -3.57 -5.08
N LEU A 180 -6.35 -3.36 -3.77
CA LEU A 180 -7.58 -3.52 -2.99
C LEU A 180 -8.45 -2.26 -2.93
N ALA A 181 -7.92 -1.13 -3.32
CA ALA A 181 -8.45 0.16 -2.93
C ALA A 181 -9.91 0.38 -3.31
N ARG A 182 -10.40 -0.09 -4.45
CA ARG A 182 -11.78 0.15 -4.87
C ARG A 182 -12.72 -1.04 -4.85
N THR A 183 -12.23 -2.24 -4.78
CA THR A 183 -13.06 -3.44 -4.66
C THR A 183 -13.66 -3.63 -3.28
N ALA A 184 -13.30 -2.79 -2.33
CA ALA A 184 -13.84 -2.79 -0.97
C ALA A 184 -15.31 -2.35 -0.87
N CYS A 185 -15.93 -1.88 -1.95
CA CYS A 185 -17.39 -1.68 -1.99
C CYS A 185 -18.16 -3.00 -1.89
N THR A 186 -17.50 -4.11 -2.09
CA THR A 186 -18.05 -5.44 -1.78
C THR A 186 -17.55 -5.86 -0.41
N ASN A 187 -18.39 -5.72 0.57
CA ASN A 187 -18.16 -5.94 2.00
C ASN A 187 -17.69 -7.34 2.41
N PHE A 188 -17.12 -8.15 1.55
CA PHE A 188 -17.12 -9.59 1.79
C PHE A 188 -15.79 -10.28 2.02
N MET A 189 -14.64 -9.60 1.90
CA MET A 189 -13.36 -10.30 2.06
C MET A 189 -12.37 -9.51 2.90
N MET A 190 -12.75 -9.33 4.15
CA MET A 190 -11.80 -8.92 5.17
C MET A 190 -11.07 -10.16 5.69
N THR A 191 -9.82 -10.31 5.34
CA THR A 191 -8.96 -11.23 6.09
C THR A 191 -8.93 -10.82 7.56
N PRO A 192 -9.04 -11.77 8.51
CA PRO A 192 -9.15 -11.46 9.94
C PRO A 192 -7.91 -10.77 10.54
N TYR A 193 -6.84 -10.59 9.78
CA TYR A 193 -5.54 -10.16 10.30
C TYR A 193 -5.24 -8.67 10.15
N VAL A 194 -6.07 -7.90 9.44
CA VAL A 194 -5.82 -6.47 9.25
C VAL A 194 -7.10 -5.69 9.40
N VAL A 195 -7.19 -4.95 10.49
CA VAL A 195 -8.36 -4.12 10.76
C VAL A 195 -8.19 -2.80 10.02
N THR A 196 -8.68 -2.77 8.78
CA THR A 196 -8.60 -1.59 7.90
C THR A 196 -9.51 -0.46 8.34
N ARG A 197 -10.62 -0.76 9.02
CA ARG A 197 -11.60 0.24 9.46
C ARG A 197 -10.99 1.33 10.35
N TYR A 198 -9.92 1.04 11.10
CA TYR A 198 -9.25 2.03 11.96
C TYR A 198 -8.72 3.23 11.19
N TYR A 199 -8.38 3.03 9.92
CA TYR A 199 -7.74 4.03 9.05
C TYR A 199 -8.65 4.58 7.96
N ARG A 200 -9.90 4.10 7.91
CA ARG A 200 -10.89 4.54 6.92
C ARG A 200 -11.45 5.90 7.23
N ALA A 201 -11.49 6.76 6.22
CA ALA A 201 -12.05 8.10 6.34
C ALA A 201 -13.56 8.06 6.62
N PRO A 202 -14.09 9.09 7.31
CA PRO A 202 -15.52 9.20 7.58
C PRO A 202 -16.41 9.05 6.36
N GLU A 203 -16.03 9.66 5.23
CA GLU A 203 -16.79 9.56 3.97
C GLU A 203 -16.87 8.14 3.44
N VAL A 204 -15.87 7.31 3.69
CA VAL A 204 -15.90 5.87 3.33
C VAL A 204 -16.82 5.10 4.26
N ILE A 205 -16.71 5.35 5.58
CA ILE A 205 -17.56 4.69 6.59
C ILE A 205 -19.04 5.02 6.35
N LEU A 206 -19.35 6.26 6.01
CA LEU A 206 -20.70 6.77 5.85
C LEU A 206 -21.26 6.63 4.42
N GLY A 207 -20.49 6.05 3.51
CA GLY A 207 -20.95 5.81 2.15
C GLY A 207 -21.10 7.07 1.29
N MET A 208 -20.33 8.11 1.59
CA MET A 208 -20.33 9.36 0.83
C MET A 208 -19.42 9.28 -0.39
N ARG A 209 -19.54 10.25 -1.29
CA ARG A 209 -18.54 10.46 -2.33
C ARG A 209 -17.22 10.89 -1.70
N TYR A 210 -16.11 10.42 -2.25
CA TYR A 210 -14.77 10.76 -1.78
C TYR A 210 -13.93 11.33 -2.92
N LYS A 211 -12.92 12.06 -2.53
CA LYS A 211 -11.88 12.61 -3.41
C LYS A 211 -10.49 12.23 -2.89
N GLU A 212 -9.46 12.75 -3.50
CA GLU A 212 -8.07 12.36 -3.23
C GLU A 212 -7.68 12.50 -1.75
N ASN A 213 -8.21 13.49 -1.04
CA ASN A 213 -7.87 13.68 0.38
C ASN A 213 -8.50 12.65 1.34
N VAL A 214 -9.22 11.67 0.81
CA VAL A 214 -9.60 10.47 1.58
C VAL A 214 -8.35 9.77 2.12
N ASP A 215 -7.27 9.78 1.37
CA ASP A 215 -5.99 9.19 1.77
C ASP A 215 -5.31 10.02 2.87
N ILE A 216 -5.53 11.32 2.92
CA ILE A 216 -5.00 12.20 3.97
C ILE A 216 -5.52 11.83 5.36
N TRP A 217 -6.79 11.44 5.48
CA TRP A 217 -7.32 10.93 6.74
C TRP A 217 -6.50 9.74 7.25
N SER A 218 -6.23 8.79 6.39
CA SER A 218 -5.43 7.60 6.71
C SER A 218 -4.01 7.98 7.16
N VAL A 219 -3.39 8.93 6.49
CA VAL A 219 -2.07 9.47 6.89
C VAL A 219 -2.14 10.10 8.28
N GLY A 220 -3.20 10.86 8.57
CA GLY A 220 -3.43 11.44 9.89
C GLY A 220 -3.55 10.38 10.98
N CYS A 221 -4.27 9.28 10.71
CA CYS A 221 -4.37 8.14 11.62
C CYS A 221 -2.99 7.48 11.86
N ILE A 222 -2.21 7.31 10.83
CA ILE A 222 -0.85 6.75 10.90
C ILE A 222 0.06 7.67 11.71
N MET A 223 0.05 8.97 11.42
CA MET A 223 0.85 9.95 12.15
C MET A 223 0.47 10.01 13.63
N GLY A 224 -0.82 10.02 13.93
CA GLY A 224 -1.31 9.99 15.31
C GLY A 224 -0.84 8.75 16.07
N GLU A 225 -0.82 7.61 15.41
CA GLU A 225 -0.32 6.36 15.98
C GLU A 225 1.20 6.39 16.20
N MET A 226 1.96 7.00 15.29
CA MET A 226 3.39 7.24 15.49
C MET A 226 3.67 8.06 16.75
N VAL A 227 2.84 9.06 17.02
CA VAL A 227 2.98 9.94 18.18
C VAL A 227 2.56 9.24 19.47
N LYS A 228 1.41 8.56 19.48
CA LYS A 228 0.85 7.95 20.69
C LYS A 228 1.32 6.53 20.95
N GLY A 229 1.82 5.83 19.94
CA GLY A 229 2.18 4.41 20.03
C GLY A 229 0.98 3.46 20.04
N SER A 230 -0.24 3.96 19.83
CA SER A 230 -1.47 3.18 19.80
C SER A 230 -2.44 3.72 18.74
N VAL A 231 -3.33 2.86 18.25
CA VAL A 231 -4.37 3.22 17.28
C VAL A 231 -5.27 4.33 17.85
N ILE A 232 -5.54 5.34 17.03
CA ILE A 232 -6.33 6.51 17.45
C ILE A 232 -7.82 6.21 17.51
N PHE A 233 -8.37 5.56 16.48
CA PHE A 233 -9.79 5.24 16.35
C PHE A 233 -9.97 3.73 16.24
N GLN A 234 -10.14 3.07 17.38
CA GLN A 234 -10.18 1.61 17.45
C GLN A 234 -11.61 1.12 17.66
N GLY A 235 -12.39 1.11 16.59
CA GLY A 235 -13.77 0.60 16.60
C GLY A 235 -13.85 -0.91 16.50
N THR A 236 -14.86 -1.51 17.11
CA THR A 236 -15.13 -2.96 17.08
C THR A 236 -15.86 -3.39 15.81
N ASP A 237 -16.57 -2.49 15.18
CA ASP A 237 -17.27 -2.65 13.91
C ASP A 237 -17.42 -1.29 13.21
N HIS A 238 -18.08 -1.22 12.06
CA HIS A 238 -18.28 0.03 11.32
C HIS A 238 -19.04 1.09 12.11
N ILE A 239 -20.04 0.69 12.88
CA ILE A 239 -20.85 1.59 13.69
C ILE A 239 -20.00 2.16 14.83
N ASP A 240 -19.30 1.28 15.53
CA ASP A 240 -18.40 1.68 16.61
C ASP A 240 -17.21 2.53 16.12
N GLN A 241 -16.75 2.26 14.91
CA GLN A 241 -15.70 3.08 14.28
C GLN A 241 -16.13 4.54 14.14
N TRP A 242 -17.35 4.79 13.67
CA TRP A 242 -17.92 6.13 13.63
C TRP A 242 -18.05 6.73 15.04
N ASN A 243 -18.52 5.95 16.00
CA ASN A 243 -18.63 6.37 17.39
C ASN A 243 -17.28 6.83 17.94
N LYS A 244 -16.22 6.07 17.71
CA LYS A 244 -14.86 6.43 18.15
C LYS A 244 -14.38 7.75 17.54
N VAL A 245 -14.69 7.99 16.28
CA VAL A 245 -14.31 9.22 15.59
C VAL A 245 -15.00 10.43 16.23
N ILE A 246 -16.33 10.39 16.42
CA ILE A 246 -17.07 11.54 16.96
C ILE A 246 -16.83 11.78 18.45
N GLU A 247 -16.58 10.73 19.24
CA GLU A 247 -16.21 10.87 20.65
C GLU A 247 -14.90 11.65 20.81
N ILE A 248 -13.96 11.45 19.92
CA ILE A 248 -12.63 12.08 19.96
C ILE A 248 -12.63 13.43 19.27
N LEU A 249 -13.15 13.54 18.06
CA LEU A 249 -13.09 14.76 17.26
C LEU A 249 -14.31 15.67 17.42
N GLY A 250 -15.37 15.17 18.01
CA GLY A 250 -16.64 15.88 18.16
C GLY A 250 -17.62 15.63 17.04
N THR A 251 -18.88 15.90 17.31
CA THR A 251 -19.96 15.79 16.34
C THR A 251 -19.73 16.78 15.19
N PRO A 252 -19.81 16.33 13.92
CA PRO A 252 -19.61 17.23 12.79
C PRO A 252 -20.74 18.22 12.62
N SER A 253 -20.53 19.24 11.78
CA SER A 253 -21.49 20.30 11.49
C SER A 253 -22.74 19.78 10.78
N LEU A 254 -23.84 20.53 10.88
CA LEU A 254 -25.05 20.26 10.11
C LEU A 254 -24.80 20.30 8.59
N GLU A 255 -23.93 21.17 8.14
CA GLU A 255 -23.55 21.28 6.74
C GLU A 255 -22.96 19.95 6.22
N PHE A 256 -22.08 19.33 7.00
CA PHE A 256 -21.56 18.00 6.69
C PHE A 256 -22.70 16.95 6.70
N MET A 257 -23.53 16.94 7.73
CA MET A 257 -24.61 15.95 7.88
C MET A 257 -25.64 16.04 6.75
N ASN A 258 -25.90 17.25 6.24
CA ASN A 258 -26.86 17.45 5.15
C ASN A 258 -26.40 16.85 3.81
N ARG A 259 -25.12 16.52 3.68
CA ARG A 259 -24.59 15.82 2.51
C ARG A 259 -24.71 14.30 2.58
N LEU A 260 -25.13 13.78 3.73
CA LEU A 260 -25.34 12.33 3.90
C LEU A 260 -26.65 11.87 3.26
N MET A 261 -26.71 10.61 2.86
CA MET A 261 -27.97 9.96 2.49
C MET A 261 -28.95 9.99 3.67
N GLU A 262 -30.23 10.11 3.40
CA GLU A 262 -31.26 10.32 4.41
C GLU A 262 -31.20 9.30 5.57
N THR A 263 -31.11 8.01 5.26
CA THR A 263 -31.03 6.94 6.27
C THR A 263 -29.77 7.06 7.13
N VAL A 264 -28.63 7.35 6.52
CA VAL A 264 -27.35 7.54 7.20
C VAL A 264 -27.39 8.83 8.04
N ARG A 265 -27.92 9.92 7.48
CA ARG A 265 -28.08 11.20 8.17
C ARG A 265 -28.93 11.05 9.42
N ASN A 266 -30.08 10.39 9.33
CA ASN A 266 -30.96 10.17 10.47
C ASN A 266 -30.26 9.36 11.57
N TYR A 267 -29.51 8.34 11.20
CA TYR A 267 -28.73 7.55 12.15
C TYR A 267 -27.66 8.40 12.85
N VAL A 268 -26.89 9.18 12.10
CA VAL A 268 -25.82 10.03 12.63
C VAL A 268 -26.36 11.16 13.50
N MET A 269 -27.46 11.79 13.08
CA MET A 269 -28.11 12.89 13.83
C MET A 269 -28.75 12.43 15.14
N ASN A 270 -29.15 11.16 15.25
CA ASN A 270 -29.73 10.58 16.46
C ASN A 270 -28.66 10.20 17.51
N LYS A 271 -27.38 10.28 17.18
CA LYS A 271 -26.31 10.08 18.15
C LYS A 271 -26.21 11.25 19.13
N PRO A 272 -25.73 11.02 20.37
CA PRO A 272 -25.41 12.11 21.27
C PRO A 272 -24.44 13.10 20.66
N GLN A 273 -24.57 14.38 21.03
CA GLN A 273 -23.64 15.43 20.65
C GLN A 273 -22.37 15.33 21.49
N PHE A 274 -21.22 15.26 20.83
CA PHE A 274 -19.92 15.24 21.46
C PHE A 274 -19.16 16.53 21.18
N PRO A 275 -18.54 17.15 22.20
CA PRO A 275 -17.75 18.38 22.01
C PRO A 275 -16.40 18.10 21.33
N GLY A 276 -15.93 16.86 21.42
CA GLY A 276 -14.58 16.48 20.99
C GLY A 276 -13.51 16.82 22.01
N VAL A 277 -12.34 16.22 21.83
CA VAL A 277 -11.14 16.46 22.62
C VAL A 277 -10.24 17.43 21.84
N SER A 278 -9.63 18.39 22.52
CA SER A 278 -8.69 19.29 21.86
C SER A 278 -7.44 18.53 21.39
N PHE A 279 -6.79 19.00 20.33
CA PHE A 279 -5.56 18.37 19.85
C PHE A 279 -4.40 18.48 20.85
N ASN A 280 -4.40 19.49 21.71
CA ASN A 280 -3.44 19.60 22.81
C ASN A 280 -3.64 18.51 23.88
N GLU A 281 -4.88 18.10 24.12
CA GLU A 281 -5.20 16.98 25.02
C GLU A 281 -5.00 15.62 24.34
N LEU A 282 -5.39 15.51 23.08
CA LEU A 282 -5.27 14.27 22.32
C LEU A 282 -3.80 13.92 22.03
N PHE A 283 -2.99 14.92 21.70
CA PHE A 283 -1.58 14.82 21.43
C PHE A 283 -0.80 15.80 22.31
N PRO A 284 -0.65 15.52 23.62
CA PRO A 284 0.06 16.41 24.54
C PRO A 284 1.55 16.48 24.25
N ASP A 285 2.20 17.54 24.72
CA ASP A 285 3.63 17.78 24.46
C ASP A 285 4.52 16.60 24.86
N TRP A 286 4.20 15.92 25.98
CA TRP A 286 4.97 14.77 26.45
C TRP A 286 4.91 13.54 25.51
N ALA A 287 3.94 13.48 24.61
CA ALA A 287 3.82 12.41 23.63
C ALA A 287 4.82 12.56 22.47
N PHE A 288 5.41 13.73 22.31
CA PHE A 288 6.38 14.05 21.27
C PHE A 288 7.82 14.06 21.83
N PRO A 289 8.84 13.89 20.98
CA PRO A 289 10.22 14.18 21.34
C PRO A 289 10.36 15.64 21.78
N SER A 290 10.97 15.92 22.94
CA SER A 290 11.00 17.26 23.55
C SER A 290 12.33 17.60 24.23
N GLU A 291 13.43 17.08 23.73
CA GLU A 291 14.76 17.23 24.32
C GLU A 291 15.37 18.63 24.11
N THR A 292 14.96 19.31 23.03
CA THR A 292 15.54 20.62 22.61
C THR A 292 14.46 21.67 22.38
N GLU A 293 14.83 22.96 22.30
CA GLU A 293 13.92 24.04 21.89
C GLU A 293 13.43 23.85 20.44
N HIS A 294 14.27 23.28 19.61
CA HIS A 294 13.90 22.93 18.23
C HIS A 294 12.77 21.86 18.23
N ASP A 295 12.82 20.87 19.10
CA ASP A 295 11.78 19.86 19.25
C ASP A 295 10.44 20.47 19.67
N LYS A 296 10.43 21.50 20.52
CA LYS A 296 9.20 22.19 20.92
C LYS A 296 8.51 22.86 19.73
N ILE A 297 9.29 23.49 18.85
CA ILE A 297 8.77 24.11 17.62
C ILE A 297 8.21 23.01 16.70
N LYS A 298 8.94 21.91 16.52
CA LYS A 298 8.51 20.77 15.72
C LYS A 298 7.25 20.10 16.28
N THR A 299 7.12 19.99 17.60
CA THR A 299 5.91 19.46 18.25
C THR A 299 4.68 20.32 17.93
N SER A 300 4.82 21.63 18.00
CA SER A 300 3.74 22.55 17.62
C SER A 300 3.33 22.39 16.15
N GLN A 301 4.30 22.28 15.25
CA GLN A 301 4.06 22.06 13.82
C GLN A 301 3.41 20.70 13.56
N ALA A 302 3.88 19.64 14.21
CA ALA A 302 3.33 18.29 14.06
C ALA A 302 1.87 18.23 14.51
N ARG A 303 1.56 18.82 15.65
CA ARG A 303 0.19 18.90 16.17
C ARG A 303 -0.72 19.70 15.23
N ASP A 304 -0.23 20.80 14.69
CA ASP A 304 -0.96 21.60 13.71
C ASP A 304 -1.30 20.77 12.45
N LEU A 305 -0.33 20.04 11.94
CA LEU A 305 -0.55 19.14 10.79
C LEU A 305 -1.61 18.07 11.11
N LEU A 306 -1.51 17.42 12.26
CA LEU A 306 -2.50 16.44 12.72
C LEU A 306 -3.91 17.04 12.77
N SER A 307 -4.04 18.27 13.27
CA SER A 307 -5.33 18.96 13.35
C SER A 307 -5.95 19.27 11.99
N LYS A 308 -5.13 19.38 10.96
CA LYS A 308 -5.56 19.63 9.57
C LYS A 308 -5.84 18.35 8.77
N MET A 309 -5.22 17.24 9.15
CA MET A 309 -5.43 15.93 8.53
C MET A 309 -6.63 15.18 9.14
N LEU A 310 -6.76 15.17 10.45
CA LEU A 310 -7.83 14.50 11.17
C LEU A 310 -9.07 15.40 11.29
N VAL A 311 -9.62 15.75 10.14
CA VAL A 311 -10.84 16.55 9.99
C VAL A 311 -11.92 15.66 9.37
N ILE A 312 -13.07 15.55 10.00
CA ILE A 312 -14.17 14.68 9.56
C ILE A 312 -14.67 15.11 8.20
N ASP A 313 -14.92 16.41 8.01
CA ASP A 313 -15.40 16.94 6.74
C ASP A 313 -14.26 17.02 5.71
N PRO A 314 -14.32 16.23 4.61
CA PRO A 314 -13.28 16.25 3.58
C PRO A 314 -13.16 17.64 2.90
N GLU A 315 -14.21 18.46 2.89
CA GLU A 315 -14.15 19.81 2.32
C GLU A 315 -13.25 20.75 3.14
N SER A 316 -13.07 20.47 4.43
CA SER A 316 -12.24 21.25 5.35
C SER A 316 -10.89 20.59 5.62
N ARG A 317 -10.73 19.34 5.24
CA ARG A 317 -9.49 18.59 5.43
C ARG A 317 -8.41 19.03 4.44
N ILE A 318 -7.17 19.12 4.90
CA ILE A 318 -6.01 19.49 4.09
C ILE A 318 -5.85 18.55 2.88
N SER A 319 -5.37 19.09 1.76
CA SER A 319 -5.00 18.31 0.58
C SER A 319 -3.60 17.74 0.70
N VAL A 320 -3.25 16.80 -0.19
CA VAL A 320 -1.88 16.24 -0.26
C VAL A 320 -0.87 17.35 -0.56
N GLN A 321 -1.17 18.23 -1.50
CA GLN A 321 -0.29 19.34 -1.88
C GLN A 321 -0.07 20.32 -0.71
N GLU A 322 -1.13 20.67 0.01
CA GLU A 322 -1.03 21.53 1.18
C GLU A 322 -0.24 20.85 2.31
N ALA A 323 -0.41 19.54 2.51
CA ALA A 323 0.36 18.78 3.49
C ALA A 323 1.85 18.73 3.16
N LEU A 324 2.21 18.56 1.87
CA LEU A 324 3.60 18.62 1.40
C LEU A 324 4.23 20.01 1.63
N ASN A 325 3.43 21.07 1.60
CA ASN A 325 3.88 22.44 1.84
C ASN A 325 3.80 22.85 3.32
N HIS A 326 3.27 21.99 4.19
CA HIS A 326 3.19 22.27 5.62
C HIS A 326 4.58 22.40 6.25
N PRO A 327 4.82 23.33 7.19
CA PRO A 327 6.13 23.55 7.81
C PRO A 327 6.80 22.29 8.37
N TYR A 328 6.02 21.37 8.91
CA TYR A 328 6.55 20.11 9.47
C TYR A 328 7.13 19.17 8.40
N ILE A 329 6.61 19.22 7.17
CA ILE A 329 6.96 18.32 6.06
C ILE A 329 7.88 19.00 5.04
N ARG A 330 7.69 20.29 4.80
CA ARG A 330 8.32 21.06 3.74
C ARG A 330 9.85 21.04 3.76
N VAL A 331 10.46 20.80 4.90
CA VAL A 331 11.92 20.74 5.06
C VAL A 331 12.57 19.68 4.16
N TRP A 332 11.80 18.67 3.77
CA TRP A 332 12.25 17.56 2.91
C TRP A 332 11.94 17.78 1.43
N TYR A 333 11.21 18.84 1.09
CA TYR A 333 10.67 19.01 -0.25
C TYR A 333 11.74 19.00 -1.33
N ASP A 334 11.58 18.07 -2.28
CA ASP A 334 12.35 17.94 -3.50
C ASP A 334 11.37 17.82 -4.67
N PRO A 335 11.36 18.75 -5.64
CA PRO A 335 10.43 18.69 -6.78
C PRO A 335 10.54 17.40 -7.59
N ALA A 336 11.73 16.81 -7.70
CA ALA A 336 11.94 15.56 -8.41
C ALA A 336 11.19 14.38 -7.75
N GLU A 337 10.98 14.45 -6.44
CA GLU A 337 10.27 13.43 -5.65
C GLU A 337 8.79 13.76 -5.48
N ALA A 338 8.48 14.98 -5.07
CA ALA A 338 7.14 15.41 -4.70
C ALA A 338 6.26 15.70 -5.92
N ASP A 339 6.84 16.26 -6.98
CA ASP A 339 6.11 16.69 -8.18
C ASP A 339 6.25 15.72 -9.36
N ALA A 340 6.87 14.56 -9.15
CA ALA A 340 6.97 13.51 -10.16
C ALA A 340 5.59 13.02 -10.56
N VAL A 341 5.24 13.21 -11.82
CA VAL A 341 3.93 12.86 -12.38
C VAL A 341 4.04 11.54 -13.14
N SER A 342 3.12 10.63 -12.87
CA SER A 342 2.98 9.41 -13.65
C SER A 342 2.16 9.67 -14.91
N PRO A 343 2.50 9.06 -16.06
CA PRO A 343 1.57 9.06 -17.19
C PRO A 343 0.27 8.36 -16.76
N PRO A 344 -0.89 8.89 -17.19
CA PRO A 344 -2.16 8.25 -16.84
C PRO A 344 -2.19 6.82 -17.40
N PRO A 345 -2.76 5.86 -16.66
CA PRO A 345 -2.95 4.52 -17.17
C PRO A 345 -3.83 4.53 -18.41
N GLN A 346 -3.60 3.63 -19.34
CA GLN A 346 -4.41 3.50 -20.56
C GLN A 346 -5.89 3.22 -20.26
N ILE A 347 -6.15 2.61 -19.11
CA ILE A 347 -7.49 2.31 -18.62
C ILE A 347 -7.66 3.02 -17.29
N SER A 348 -8.68 3.88 -17.19
CA SER A 348 -8.97 4.57 -15.93
C SER A 348 -9.36 3.58 -14.85
N ASP A 349 -9.07 3.93 -13.60
CA ASP A 349 -9.43 3.12 -12.44
C ASP A 349 -10.94 2.85 -12.36
N LYS A 350 -11.76 3.86 -12.74
CA LYS A 350 -13.21 3.71 -12.84
C LYS A 350 -13.61 2.68 -13.92
N GLN A 351 -12.95 2.70 -15.08
CA GLN A 351 -13.20 1.73 -16.14
C GLN A 351 -12.84 0.31 -15.73
N LEU A 352 -11.77 0.13 -14.93
CA LEU A 352 -11.40 -1.16 -14.38
C LEU A 352 -12.45 -1.69 -13.40
N GLU A 353 -13.06 -0.80 -12.60
CA GLU A 353 -14.11 -1.18 -11.65
C GLU A 353 -15.40 -1.61 -12.33
N GLU A 354 -15.77 -0.93 -13.40
CA GLU A 354 -17.01 -1.17 -14.13
C GLU A 354 -16.93 -2.36 -15.10
N ARG A 355 -15.72 -2.89 -15.34
CA ARG A 355 -15.54 -4.03 -16.24
C ARG A 355 -16.12 -5.31 -15.64
N GLU A 356 -16.97 -5.95 -16.43
CA GLU A 356 -17.46 -7.29 -16.17
C GLU A 356 -17.04 -8.24 -17.30
N HIS A 357 -16.44 -9.36 -16.91
CA HIS A 357 -15.99 -10.39 -17.83
C HIS A 357 -16.33 -11.77 -17.27
N SER A 358 -16.43 -12.77 -18.14
CA SER A 358 -16.46 -14.15 -17.70
C SER A 358 -15.11 -14.55 -17.09
N ILE A 359 -15.09 -15.63 -16.33
CA ILE A 359 -13.85 -16.19 -15.76
C ILE A 359 -12.83 -16.48 -16.86
N GLU A 360 -13.26 -17.03 -17.98
CA GLU A 360 -12.39 -17.29 -19.13
C GLU A 360 -11.79 -16.01 -19.72
N GLN A 361 -12.59 -14.95 -19.83
CA GLN A 361 -12.12 -13.65 -20.29
C GLN A 361 -11.12 -13.02 -19.33
N TRP A 362 -11.35 -13.12 -18.01
CA TRP A 362 -10.39 -12.65 -17.02
C TRP A 362 -9.06 -13.41 -17.08
N LYS A 363 -9.13 -14.73 -17.22
CA LYS A 363 -7.95 -15.58 -17.40
C LYS A 363 -7.11 -15.13 -18.61
N GLU A 364 -7.78 -14.90 -19.72
CA GLU A 364 -7.16 -14.45 -20.97
C GLU A 364 -6.51 -13.07 -20.83
N LEU A 365 -7.20 -12.12 -20.18
CA LEU A 365 -6.69 -10.78 -19.92
C LEU A 365 -5.44 -10.80 -19.02
N ILE A 366 -5.49 -11.55 -17.94
CA ILE A 366 -4.36 -11.67 -17.01
C ILE A 366 -3.18 -12.34 -17.71
N TYR A 367 -3.43 -13.42 -18.45
CA TYR A 367 -2.39 -14.14 -19.23
C TYR A 367 -1.71 -13.22 -20.25
N LYS A 368 -2.51 -12.43 -20.97
CA LYS A 368 -2.00 -11.43 -21.91
C LYS A 368 -1.05 -10.43 -21.26
N GLU A 369 -1.41 -9.94 -20.07
CA GLU A 369 -0.55 -9.01 -19.32
C GLU A 369 0.79 -9.65 -18.94
N VAL A 370 0.80 -10.94 -18.60
CA VAL A 370 2.03 -11.70 -18.33
C VAL A 370 2.88 -11.83 -19.59
N MET A 371 2.28 -12.18 -20.71
CA MET A 371 2.99 -12.33 -21.99
C MET A 371 3.56 -11.00 -22.48
N ASP A 372 2.80 -9.92 -22.35
CA ASP A 372 3.27 -8.57 -22.70
C ASP A 372 4.47 -8.14 -21.83
N TRP A 373 4.46 -8.50 -20.55
CA TRP A 373 5.60 -8.27 -19.67
C TRP A 373 6.83 -9.03 -20.10
N GLU A 374 6.70 -10.32 -20.38
CA GLU A 374 7.81 -11.16 -20.85
C GLU A 374 8.44 -10.62 -22.14
N GLU A 375 7.62 -10.21 -23.09
CA GLU A 375 8.10 -9.66 -24.36
C GLU A 375 8.87 -8.36 -24.19
N ARG A 376 8.34 -7.42 -23.37
CA ARG A 376 9.00 -6.13 -23.11
C ARG A 376 10.33 -6.29 -22.37
N ASN A 377 10.49 -7.34 -21.59
CA ASN A 377 11.66 -7.57 -20.76
C ASN A 377 12.66 -8.58 -21.32
N LYS A 378 12.40 -9.20 -22.48
CA LYS A 378 13.34 -10.10 -23.18
C LYS A 378 14.70 -9.44 -23.46
N ASN A 379 14.72 -8.13 -23.68
CA ASN A 379 15.91 -7.37 -24.04
C ASN A 379 16.66 -6.79 -22.82
N GLY A 380 16.32 -7.17 -21.61
CA GLY A 380 17.05 -6.78 -20.40
C GLY A 380 17.00 -5.30 -20.03
N VAL A 381 15.98 -4.56 -20.49
CA VAL A 381 15.86 -3.09 -20.31
C VAL A 381 15.66 -2.68 -18.85
N LEU A 382 15.25 -3.58 -17.94
CA LEU A 382 15.12 -3.30 -16.51
C LEU A 382 16.44 -3.44 -15.72
N LYS A 383 17.58 -3.63 -16.38
CA LYS A 383 18.80 -4.09 -15.71
C LYS A 383 19.59 -3.02 -14.98
N GLU A 384 19.58 -1.76 -15.35
CA GLU A 384 20.56 -0.80 -14.80
C GLU A 384 20.01 0.58 -14.48
N GLU A 385 19.06 1.11 -15.22
CA GLU A 385 18.58 2.48 -15.03
C GLU A 385 17.87 2.72 -13.69
N CYS A 386 17.42 1.65 -13.06
CA CYS A 386 16.63 1.71 -11.83
C CYS A 386 17.43 1.46 -10.55
N LEU A 387 18.64 0.94 -10.65
CA LEU A 387 19.54 0.72 -9.52
C LEU A 387 20.56 1.86 -9.35
N GLY A 388 20.72 2.70 -10.37
CA GLY A 388 21.70 3.77 -10.39
C GLY A 388 21.40 4.96 -9.47
N GLU A 389 20.14 5.21 -9.17
CA GLU A 389 19.75 6.37 -8.35
C GLU A 389 19.85 6.15 -6.84
N SER A 390 19.99 4.89 -6.40
CA SER A 390 20.17 4.56 -4.96
C SER A 390 21.60 4.78 -4.45
N ARG A 391 22.57 5.06 -5.30
CA ARG A 391 23.98 5.11 -4.89
C ARG A 391 24.60 6.50 -4.74
N THR A 392 23.87 7.55 -5.06
CA THR A 392 24.41 8.90 -4.92
C THR A 392 23.48 9.78 -4.12
N ASN A 393 23.55 9.72 -2.81
CA ASN A 393 23.41 10.84 -1.87
C ASN A 393 23.30 10.34 -0.42
N VAL A 394 24.33 9.66 0.03
CA VAL A 394 24.60 9.65 1.47
C VAL A 394 25.36 10.93 1.74
N LYS A 395 24.66 11.99 2.05
CA LYS A 395 25.27 13.07 2.84
C LYS A 395 25.31 12.57 4.27
N THR A 396 26.50 12.18 4.68
CA THR A 396 26.88 12.04 6.08
C THR A 396 26.54 13.33 6.81
N VAL A 397 25.62 13.25 7.75
CA VAL A 397 25.53 14.15 8.89
C VAL A 397 25.39 13.27 10.14
#